data_6823f58da2ff24496de2abe4ca82cd4f
#
_entry.id   6823f58da2ff24496de2abe4ca82cd4f
#
_cell.length_a   1.000
_cell.length_b   1.000
_cell.length_c   1.000
_cell.angle_alpha   90.00
_cell.angle_beta   90.00
_cell.angle_gamma   90.00
#
_symmetry.space_group_name_H-M   'P 1'
#
loop_
_entity.id
_entity.type
_entity.pdbx_description
1 polymer ?
#
loop_
_entity_poly.entity_id
_entity_poly.type
_entity_poly.pdbx_seq_one_letter_code
_entity_poly.pdbx_strand_id
1 'polypeptide(L)'
;PPQLVAKGGVIADGYSPELDELRQISRHGRDYLLQIQQRETERTGIASLKVGYNNVFGYYLEVRNTYKDRVPAEWVRKQTLAQAERYITEELKPYEEKIMGADEKILALETRLFNELIADVQGYIWHLQSGATVTGRLDCLLCLDTCAD
;
A
#
# COMPACT_ATOMS: atom_id res chain seq x y z
N PRO A 1 -15.66 -1.60 10.11
CA PRO A 1 -14.44 -2.43 10.00
C PRO A 1 -14.09 -2.75 8.57
N PRO A 2 -12.82 -2.90 8.28
CA PRO A 2 -12.37 -3.26 6.94
C PRO A 2 -12.89 -4.62 6.53
N GLN A 3 -13.25 -4.73 5.28
CA GLN A 3 -13.90 -5.93 4.78
C GLN A 3 -12.94 -6.96 4.22
N LEU A 4 -11.80 -6.51 3.69
CA LEU A 4 -10.84 -7.40 3.04
C LEU A 4 -9.43 -7.19 3.61
N VAL A 5 -8.94 -8.18 4.32
CA VAL A 5 -7.57 -8.19 4.84
C VAL A 5 -6.55 -8.04 3.71
N ALA A 6 -6.80 -8.67 2.57
CA ALA A 6 -5.88 -8.65 1.43
C ALA A 6 -5.64 -7.25 0.86
N LYS A 7 -6.54 -6.29 1.11
CA LYS A 7 -6.35 -4.90 0.68
C LYS A 7 -5.55 -4.06 1.67
N GLY A 8 -5.28 -4.59 2.85
CA GLY A 8 -4.61 -3.84 3.90
C GLY A 8 -5.53 -2.88 4.64
N GLY A 9 -4.98 -2.15 5.59
CA GLY A 9 -5.71 -1.14 6.35
C GLY A 9 -6.64 -1.69 7.40
N VAL A 10 -6.58 -2.98 7.70
CA VAL A 10 -7.47 -3.62 8.70
C VAL A 10 -7.05 -3.34 10.13
N ILE A 11 -5.80 -2.97 10.37
CA ILE A 11 -5.28 -2.66 11.69
C ILE A 11 -5.10 -1.15 11.84
N ALA A 12 -5.64 -0.60 12.94
CA ALA A 12 -5.56 0.83 13.20
C ALA A 12 -4.13 1.29 13.45
N ASP A 13 -3.85 2.55 13.15
CA ASP A 13 -2.59 3.18 13.50
C ASP A 13 -2.42 3.20 15.02
N GLY A 14 -1.19 3.01 15.49
CA GLY A 14 -0.88 2.99 16.91
C GLY A 14 -1.05 1.65 17.59
N TYR A 15 -1.63 0.65 16.92
CA TYR A 15 -1.81 -0.68 17.48
C TYR A 15 -0.49 -1.45 17.56
N SER A 16 0.34 -1.34 16.53
CA SER A 16 1.62 -2.06 16.44
C SER A 16 2.72 -1.09 16.05
N PRO A 17 3.75 -0.90 16.90
CA PRO A 17 4.89 -0.04 16.54
C PRO A 17 5.61 -0.51 15.27
N GLU A 18 5.74 -1.83 15.09
CA GLU A 18 6.36 -2.38 13.89
C GLU A 18 5.57 -2.02 12.64
N LEU A 19 4.25 -2.14 12.69
CA LEU A 19 3.37 -1.78 11.60
C LEU A 19 3.43 -0.27 11.30
N ASP A 20 3.46 0.55 12.33
CA ASP A 20 3.56 2.01 12.18
C ASP A 20 4.86 2.39 11.49
N GLU A 21 5.97 1.75 11.84
CA GLU A 21 7.27 1.98 11.21
C GLU A 21 7.26 1.61 9.73
N LEU A 22 6.70 0.45 9.40
CA LEU A 22 6.58 0.01 8.00
C LEU A 22 5.72 0.97 7.17
N ARG A 23 4.61 1.44 7.75
CA ARG A 23 3.75 2.42 7.09
C ARG A 23 4.47 3.74 6.84
N GLN A 24 5.33 4.15 7.76
CA GLN A 24 6.15 5.34 7.59
C GLN A 24 7.15 5.18 6.45
N ILE A 25 7.82 4.04 6.36
CA ILE A 25 8.76 3.76 5.27
C ILE A 25 8.04 3.83 3.91
N SER A 26 6.88 3.22 3.80
CA SER A 26 6.08 3.26 2.57
C SER A 26 5.66 4.69 2.22
N ARG A 27 5.19 5.43 3.21
CA ARG A 27 4.74 6.82 3.01
C ARG A 27 5.87 7.74 2.60
N HIS A 28 7.04 7.65 3.25
CA HIS A 28 8.21 8.45 2.90
C HIS A 28 8.71 8.14 1.49
N GLY A 29 8.69 6.87 1.09
CA GLY A 29 9.05 6.49 -0.26
C GLY A 29 8.12 7.11 -1.30
N ARG A 30 6.82 7.10 -1.05
CA ARG A 30 5.84 7.72 -1.94
C ARG A 30 6.01 9.23 -2.01
N ASP A 31 6.24 9.87 -0.88
CA ASP A 31 6.51 11.32 -0.83
C ASP A 31 7.76 11.66 -1.64
N TYR A 32 8.79 10.85 -1.56
CA TYR A 32 10.01 11.06 -2.32
C TYR A 32 9.76 10.93 -3.83
N LEU A 33 8.93 9.98 -4.24
CA LEU A 33 8.54 9.86 -5.66
C LEU A 33 7.85 11.12 -6.16
N LEU A 34 7.00 11.73 -5.34
CA LEU A 34 6.35 13.00 -5.69
C LEU A 34 7.37 14.14 -5.78
N GLN A 35 8.38 14.14 -4.91
CA GLN A 35 9.48 15.12 -5.01
C GLN A 35 10.28 14.93 -6.30
N ILE A 36 10.53 13.69 -6.71
CA ILE A 36 11.18 13.39 -7.99
C ILE A 36 10.33 13.96 -9.14
N GLN A 37 9.03 13.72 -9.11
CA GLN A 37 8.12 14.25 -10.11
C GLN A 37 8.22 15.77 -10.21
N GLN A 38 8.16 16.46 -9.09
CA GLN A 38 8.24 17.91 -9.05
C GLN A 38 9.58 18.43 -9.56
N ARG A 39 10.66 17.85 -9.07
CA ARG A 39 12.02 18.23 -9.49
C ARG A 39 12.22 18.04 -11.01
N GLU A 40 11.77 16.90 -11.54
CA GLU A 40 11.93 16.62 -12.96
C GLU A 40 11.00 17.46 -13.82
N THR A 41 9.82 17.79 -13.33
CA THR A 41 8.92 18.74 -14.00
C THR A 41 9.61 20.09 -14.17
N GLU A 42 10.25 20.58 -13.12
CA GLU A 42 10.96 21.86 -13.15
C GLU A 42 12.20 21.78 -14.05
N ARG A 43 12.97 20.70 -13.95
CA ARG A 43 14.20 20.52 -14.71
C ARG A 43 13.94 20.39 -16.22
N THR A 44 12.91 19.65 -16.60
CA THR A 44 12.62 19.36 -18.02
C THR A 44 11.63 20.33 -18.65
N GLY A 45 10.85 21.04 -17.85
CA GLY A 45 9.77 21.89 -18.33
C GLY A 45 8.55 21.11 -18.82
N ILE A 46 8.45 19.83 -18.48
CA ILE A 46 7.31 18.99 -18.86
C ILE A 46 6.23 19.15 -17.81
N ALA A 47 5.26 20.04 -18.07
CA ALA A 47 4.24 20.42 -17.08
C ALA A 47 3.31 19.28 -16.69
N SER A 48 3.08 18.34 -17.60
CA SER A 48 2.14 17.22 -17.37
C SER A 48 2.82 15.93 -16.90
N LEU A 49 4.11 16.01 -16.54
CA LEU A 49 4.86 14.86 -16.05
C LEU A 49 4.22 14.29 -14.79
N LYS A 50 4.07 12.98 -14.73
CA LYS A 50 3.55 12.34 -13.52
C LYS A 50 4.19 10.97 -13.29
N VAL A 51 4.33 10.61 -12.03
CA VAL A 51 4.78 9.29 -11.60
C VAL A 51 3.57 8.35 -11.56
N GLY A 52 3.75 7.14 -12.04
CA GLY A 52 2.77 6.07 -11.93
C GLY A 52 3.45 4.75 -11.65
N TYR A 53 2.66 3.71 -11.50
CA TYR A 53 3.14 2.36 -11.22
C TYR A 53 2.59 1.37 -12.24
N ASN A 54 3.47 0.50 -12.73
CA ASN A 54 3.12 -0.59 -13.64
C ASN A 54 3.60 -1.91 -13.04
N ASN A 55 2.75 -2.93 -13.11
CA ASN A 55 3.05 -4.24 -12.50
C ASN A 55 4.23 -4.96 -13.15
N VAL A 56 4.59 -4.59 -14.39
CA VAL A 56 5.66 -5.26 -15.13
C VAL A 56 7.01 -4.61 -14.86
N PHE A 57 7.09 -3.27 -14.94
CA PHE A 57 8.38 -2.56 -14.84
C PHE A 57 8.46 -1.56 -13.69
N GLY A 58 7.44 -1.48 -12.83
CA GLY A 58 7.50 -0.68 -11.61
C GLY A 58 7.11 0.78 -11.79
N TYR A 59 7.71 1.65 -10.99
CA TYR A 59 7.44 3.08 -11.06
C TYR A 59 8.04 3.69 -12.31
N TYR A 60 7.27 4.59 -12.92
CA TYR A 60 7.65 5.24 -14.18
C TYR A 60 7.30 6.72 -14.15
N LEU A 61 7.87 7.47 -15.08
CA LEU A 61 7.50 8.84 -15.37
C LEU A 61 6.75 8.84 -16.70
N GLU A 62 5.53 9.37 -16.70
CA GLU A 62 4.71 9.45 -17.91
C GLU A 62 4.82 10.82 -18.52
N VAL A 63 5.12 10.86 -19.82
CA VAL A 63 5.31 12.07 -20.59
C VAL A 63 4.36 12.05 -21.78
N ARG A 64 3.54 13.09 -21.91
CA ARG A 64 2.68 13.22 -23.09
C ARG A 64 3.50 13.47 -24.35
N ASN A 65 3.03 12.96 -25.48
CA ASN A 65 3.75 13.02 -26.74
C ASN A 65 4.13 14.44 -27.16
N THR A 66 3.35 15.45 -26.78
CA THR A 66 3.67 16.86 -27.02
C THR A 66 5.00 17.29 -26.43
N TYR A 67 5.46 16.62 -25.39
CA TYR A 67 6.69 16.98 -24.67
C TYR A 67 7.81 15.98 -24.84
N LYS A 68 7.68 14.99 -25.73
CA LYS A 68 8.66 13.92 -25.84
C LYS A 68 10.06 14.41 -26.23
N ASP A 69 10.15 15.55 -26.89
CA ASP A 69 11.44 16.14 -27.27
C ASP A 69 12.21 16.72 -26.07
N ARG A 70 11.55 16.88 -24.93
CA ARG A 70 12.16 17.41 -23.70
C ARG A 70 12.66 16.32 -22.78
N VAL A 71 12.46 15.06 -23.13
CA VAL A 71 12.85 13.94 -22.28
C VAL A 71 14.37 13.81 -22.22
N PRO A 72 14.97 13.76 -21.03
CA PRO A 72 16.40 13.55 -20.88
C PRO A 72 16.85 12.23 -21.50
N ALA A 73 18.06 12.23 -22.07
CA ALA A 73 18.60 11.07 -22.78
C ALA A 73 18.82 9.86 -21.87
N GLU A 74 19.04 10.08 -20.57
CA GLU A 74 19.27 9.02 -19.61
C GLU A 74 18.01 8.25 -19.19
N TRP A 75 16.83 8.79 -19.51
CA TRP A 75 15.57 8.08 -19.22
C TRP A 75 15.37 6.95 -20.22
N VAL A 76 14.93 5.80 -19.73
CA VAL A 76 14.73 4.60 -20.57
C VAL A 76 13.24 4.41 -20.82
N ARG A 77 12.85 4.47 -22.10
CA ARG A 77 11.45 4.22 -22.49
C ARG A 77 11.11 2.76 -22.28
N LYS A 78 10.01 2.52 -21.55
CA LYS A 78 9.50 1.17 -21.29
C LYS A 78 8.17 0.87 -21.95
N GLN A 79 7.37 1.89 -22.22
CA GLN A 79 6.06 1.69 -22.81
C GLN A 79 5.67 2.90 -23.64
N THR A 80 5.10 2.61 -24.81
CA THR A 80 4.53 3.62 -25.70
C THR A 80 3.01 3.48 -25.68
N LEU A 81 2.33 4.55 -25.32
CA LEU A 81 0.86 4.63 -25.33
C LEU A 81 0.41 5.49 -26.50
N ALA A 82 -0.90 5.57 -26.74
CA ALA A 82 -1.45 6.34 -27.84
C ALA A 82 -1.07 7.83 -27.75
N GLN A 83 -1.07 8.41 -26.54
CA GLN A 83 -0.83 9.84 -26.35
C GLN A 83 0.33 10.17 -25.42
N ALA A 84 1.05 9.17 -24.94
CA ALA A 84 2.11 9.36 -23.98
C ALA A 84 3.14 8.25 -24.08
N GLU A 85 4.29 8.49 -23.46
CA GLU A 85 5.33 7.46 -23.29
C GLU A 85 5.70 7.37 -21.82
N ARG A 86 6.09 6.18 -21.40
CA ARG A 86 6.47 5.89 -20.02
C ARG A 86 7.94 5.53 -19.95
N TYR A 87 8.64 6.17 -19.03
CA TYR A 87 10.07 6.04 -18.85
C TYR A 87 10.41 5.59 -17.45
N ILE A 88 11.50 4.83 -17.33
CA ILE A 88 12.10 4.54 -16.02
C ILE A 88 13.44 5.27 -15.92
N THR A 89 13.84 5.54 -14.68
CA THR A 89 15.15 6.08 -14.36
C THR A 89 15.79 5.22 -13.27
N GLU A 90 17.12 5.27 -13.19
CA GLU A 90 17.83 4.53 -12.13
C GLU A 90 17.42 4.99 -10.72
N GLU A 91 17.09 6.26 -10.57
CA GLU A 91 16.70 6.84 -9.30
C GLU A 91 15.39 6.28 -8.76
N LEU A 92 14.47 5.86 -9.65
CA LEU A 92 13.18 5.32 -9.22
C LEU A 92 13.29 3.92 -8.61
N LYS A 93 14.28 3.14 -9.00
CA LYS A 93 14.40 1.74 -8.56
C LYS A 93 14.57 1.53 -7.06
N PRO A 94 15.47 2.26 -6.36
CA PRO A 94 15.60 2.07 -4.91
C PRO A 94 14.32 2.36 -4.14
N TYR A 95 13.52 3.32 -4.58
CA TYR A 95 12.26 3.65 -3.93
C TYR A 95 11.18 2.62 -4.21
N GLU A 96 11.19 2.07 -5.42
CA GLU A 96 10.31 0.95 -5.77
C GLU A 96 10.53 -0.22 -4.82
N GLU A 97 11.78 -0.64 -4.64
CA GLU A 97 12.10 -1.76 -3.76
C GLU A 97 11.71 -1.48 -2.31
N LYS A 98 11.96 -0.26 -1.82
CA LYS A 98 11.60 0.12 -0.46
C LYS A 98 10.09 0.13 -0.24
N ILE A 99 9.36 0.74 -1.17
CA ILE A 99 7.89 0.86 -1.06
C ILE A 99 7.25 -0.50 -1.16
N MET A 100 7.64 -1.30 -2.15
CA MET A 100 7.04 -2.62 -2.35
C MET A 100 7.41 -3.57 -1.23
N GLY A 101 8.65 -3.54 -0.77
CA GLY A 101 9.07 -4.35 0.37
C GLY A 101 8.32 -3.97 1.64
N ALA A 102 8.12 -2.68 1.89
CA ALA A 102 7.33 -2.21 3.03
C ALA A 102 5.88 -2.62 2.88
N ASP A 103 5.27 -2.45 1.71
CA ASP A 103 3.87 -2.78 1.46
C ASP A 103 3.61 -4.29 1.64
N GLU A 104 4.52 -5.14 1.17
CA GLU A 104 4.42 -6.60 1.38
C GLU A 104 4.49 -6.97 2.87
N LYS A 105 5.43 -6.35 3.59
CA LYS A 105 5.57 -6.58 5.03
C LYS A 105 4.37 -6.06 5.81
N ILE A 106 3.84 -4.91 5.41
CA ILE A 106 2.62 -4.34 5.99
C ILE A 106 1.47 -5.34 5.84
N LEU A 107 1.25 -5.83 4.63
CA LEU A 107 0.15 -6.76 4.38
C LEU A 107 0.31 -8.06 5.19
N ALA A 108 1.52 -8.61 5.22
CA ALA A 108 1.79 -9.82 6.00
C ALA A 108 1.57 -9.60 7.50
N LEU A 109 2.05 -8.48 8.02
CA LEU A 109 1.89 -8.16 9.45
C LEU A 109 0.44 -7.87 9.81
N GLU A 110 -0.27 -7.09 8.99
CA GLU A 110 -1.69 -6.82 9.20
C GLU A 110 -2.49 -8.12 9.21
N THR A 111 -2.22 -9.02 8.28
CA THR A 111 -2.89 -10.32 8.21
C THR A 111 -2.62 -11.14 9.47
N ARG A 112 -1.38 -11.18 9.93
CA ARG A 112 -1.02 -11.89 11.15
C ARG A 112 -1.73 -11.30 12.37
N LEU A 113 -1.68 -9.98 12.53
CA LEU A 113 -2.30 -9.30 13.67
C LEU A 113 -3.82 -9.47 13.66
N PHE A 114 -4.43 -9.39 12.49
CA PHE A 114 -5.88 -9.61 12.36
C PHE A 114 -6.26 -11.03 12.77
N ASN A 115 -5.48 -12.03 12.31
CA ASN A 115 -5.73 -13.42 12.67
C ASN A 115 -5.52 -13.67 14.17
N GLU A 116 -4.53 -13.03 14.78
CA GLU A 116 -4.30 -13.10 16.23
C GLU A 116 -5.48 -12.51 17.01
N LEU A 117 -6.00 -11.38 16.54
CA LEU A 117 -7.18 -10.77 17.17
C LEU A 117 -8.41 -11.67 17.07
N ILE A 118 -8.64 -12.30 15.93
CA ILE A 118 -9.73 -13.24 15.74
C ILE A 118 -9.57 -14.44 16.66
N ALA A 119 -8.38 -14.98 16.77
CA ALA A 119 -8.08 -16.11 17.64
C ALA A 119 -8.34 -15.77 19.11
N ASP A 120 -7.95 -14.57 19.55
CA ASP A 120 -8.17 -14.09 20.91
C ASP A 120 -9.68 -13.97 21.21
N VAL A 121 -10.43 -13.41 20.28
CA VAL A 121 -11.88 -13.28 20.44
C VAL A 121 -12.53 -14.66 20.45
N GLN A 122 -12.13 -15.57 19.58
CA GLN A 122 -12.65 -16.94 19.59
C GLN A 122 -12.30 -17.67 20.87
N GLY A 123 -11.10 -17.49 21.37
CA GLY A 123 -10.68 -18.05 22.65
C GLY A 123 -11.52 -17.52 23.82
N TYR A 124 -11.81 -16.23 23.81
CA TYR A 124 -12.68 -15.62 24.81
C TYR A 124 -14.08 -16.20 24.78
N ILE A 125 -14.66 -16.34 23.60
CA ILE A 125 -15.98 -16.92 23.42
C ILE A 125 -16.00 -18.37 23.88
N TRP A 126 -15.00 -19.15 23.52
CA TRP A 126 -14.88 -20.52 23.98
C TRP A 126 -14.82 -20.62 25.50
N HIS A 127 -14.05 -19.74 26.13
CA HIS A 127 -13.93 -19.72 27.58
C HIS A 127 -15.28 -19.41 28.26
N LEU A 128 -16.02 -18.47 27.70
CA LEU A 128 -17.37 -18.18 28.16
C LEU A 128 -18.31 -19.39 28.02
N GLN A 129 -18.14 -20.15 26.94
CA GLN A 129 -18.92 -21.37 26.71
C GLN A 129 -18.72 -22.42 27.78
N SER A 130 -17.50 -22.55 28.29
CA SER A 130 -17.23 -23.59 29.29
C SER A 130 -17.77 -23.23 30.66
N GLY A 131 -18.04 -21.96 30.97
CA GLY A 131 -18.45 -21.54 32.31
C GLY A 131 -19.73 -20.76 32.42
N ALA A 132 -20.43 -20.47 31.33
CA ALA A 132 -21.53 -19.53 31.32
C ALA A 132 -22.81 -20.07 30.71
N THR A 133 -23.88 -19.31 30.92
CA THR A 133 -25.17 -19.61 30.33
C THR A 133 -25.17 -19.41 28.83
N VAL A 134 -25.95 -20.20 28.15
CA VAL A 134 -25.92 -20.32 26.69
C VAL A 134 -26.43 -19.07 25.98
N THR A 135 -27.40 -18.38 26.53
CA THR A 135 -28.12 -17.31 25.83
C THR A 135 -27.28 -16.06 25.55
N GLY A 136 -26.50 -15.57 26.48
CA GLY A 136 -25.64 -14.40 26.27
C GLY A 136 -24.51 -14.66 25.29
N ARG A 137 -24.12 -15.90 25.17
CA ARG A 137 -23.06 -16.32 24.27
C ARG A 137 -23.47 -16.29 22.82
N LEU A 138 -24.69 -16.70 22.52
CA LEU A 138 -25.21 -16.66 21.16
C LEU A 138 -25.30 -15.23 20.65
N ASP A 139 -25.75 -14.32 21.51
CA ASP A 139 -25.79 -12.90 21.14
C ASP A 139 -24.40 -12.34 20.87
N CYS A 140 -23.39 -12.75 21.63
CA CYS A 140 -22.01 -12.34 21.40
C CYS A 140 -21.49 -12.82 20.05
N LEU A 141 -21.80 -14.05 19.67
CA LEU A 141 -21.39 -14.60 18.36
C LEU A 141 -22.03 -13.84 17.21
N LEU A 142 -23.30 -13.52 17.31
CA LEU A 142 -23.98 -12.73 16.29
C LEU A 142 -23.39 -11.32 16.18
N CYS A 143 -23.08 -10.71 17.31
CA CYS A 143 -22.45 -9.41 17.34
C CYS A 143 -21.06 -9.43 16.67
N LEU A 144 -20.27 -10.46 16.91
CA LEU A 144 -18.96 -10.62 16.31
C LEU A 144 -19.05 -10.85 14.80
N ASP A 145 -19.98 -11.64 14.34
CA ASP A 145 -20.23 -11.85 12.93
C ASP A 145 -20.60 -10.53 12.24
N THR A 146 -21.46 -9.74 12.87
CA THR A 146 -21.83 -8.43 12.36
C THR A 146 -20.65 -7.47 12.32
N CYS A 147 -19.80 -7.50 13.34
CA CYS A 147 -18.60 -6.65 13.40
C CYS A 147 -17.49 -7.11 12.46
N ALA A 148 -17.43 -8.40 12.15
CA ALA A 148 -16.43 -8.95 11.23
C ALA A 148 -16.76 -8.67 9.78
N ASP A 149 -18.01 -8.47 9.47
CA ASP A 149 -18.47 -8.12 8.14
C ASP A 149 -18.23 -6.65 7.83
#